data_c5ac9a002aa59fb0372b78b921c1296b
#
_entry.id   c5ac9a002aa59fb0372b78b921c1296b
#
_cell.length_a   1.000
_cell.length_b   1.000
_cell.length_c   1.000
_cell.angle_alpha   90.00
_cell.angle_beta   90.00
_cell.angle_gamma   90.00
#
_symmetry.space_group_name_H-M   'P 1'
#
loop_
_entity.id
_entity.type
_entity.pdbx_description
1 polymer ?
#
loop_
_entity_poly.entity_id
_entity_poly.type
_entity_poly.pdbx_seq_one_letter_code
_entity_poly.pdbx_strand_id
1 'polypeptide(L)' 'MSEAAVIRRIQAAVRKRGKADEAKREATEQLRTSCREAREAGVSITRIAAEADLSRQGVYDLLGERPS' A
#
# COMPACT_ATOMS: atom_id res chain seq x y z
N MET A 1 37.95 4.68 7.74
CA MET A 1 36.95 3.68 7.33
C MET A 1 37.36 3.08 6.01
N SER A 2 37.36 1.76 5.86
CA SER A 2 37.75 1.13 4.61
C SER A 2 36.65 1.27 3.57
N GLU A 3 37.01 1.27 2.31
CA GLU A 3 36.07 1.31 1.18
C GLU A 3 35.08 0.14 1.25
N ALA A 4 35.56 -1.05 1.60
CA ALA A 4 34.71 -2.23 1.75
C ALA A 4 33.63 -2.05 2.82
N ALA A 5 33.97 -1.42 3.95
CA ALA A 5 33.00 -1.15 5.01
C ALA A 5 31.92 -0.17 4.56
N VAL A 6 32.27 0.86 3.80
CA VAL A 6 31.31 1.82 3.25
C VAL A 6 30.36 1.14 2.26
N ILE A 7 30.88 0.31 1.37
CA ILE A 7 30.10 -0.44 0.37
C ILE A 7 29.11 -1.37 1.07
N ARG A 8 29.54 -2.09 2.13
CA ARG A 8 28.65 -2.96 2.91
C ARG A 8 27.49 -2.19 3.54
N ARG A 9 27.74 -1.00 4.03
CA ARG A 9 26.70 -0.12 4.60
C ARG A 9 25.68 0.30 3.55
N ILE A 10 26.14 0.63 2.36
CA ILE A 10 25.28 0.98 1.23
C ILE A 10 24.38 -0.21 0.85
N GLN A 11 24.98 -1.40 0.72
CA GLN A 11 24.25 -2.63 0.40
C GLN A 11 23.20 -2.98 1.46
N ALA A 12 23.54 -2.84 2.74
CA ALA A 12 22.62 -3.07 3.84
C ALA A 12 21.45 -2.09 3.81
N ALA A 13 21.70 -0.82 3.52
CA ALA A 13 20.67 0.20 3.41
C ALA A 13 19.72 -0.08 2.23
N VAL A 14 20.26 -0.51 1.09
CA VAL A 14 19.47 -0.88 -0.09
C VAL A 14 18.54 -2.06 0.20
N ARG A 15 19.05 -3.11 0.86
CA ARG A 15 18.25 -4.29 1.24
C ARG A 15 17.13 -3.92 2.20
N LYS A 16 17.43 -3.10 3.20
CA LYS A 16 16.46 -2.67 4.21
C LYS A 16 15.34 -1.85 3.56
N ARG A 17 15.69 -0.99 2.61
CA ARG A 17 14.73 -0.19 1.85
C ARG A 17 13.83 -1.07 0.98
N GLY A 18 14.39 -2.09 0.32
CA GLY A 18 13.62 -3.04 -0.49
C GLY A 18 12.59 -3.82 0.33
N LYS A 19 12.95 -4.27 1.53
CA LYS A 19 12.03 -4.97 2.44
C LYS A 19 10.88 -4.07 2.90
N ALA A 20 11.16 -2.80 3.19
CA ALA A 20 10.14 -1.84 3.57
C ALA A 20 9.15 -1.59 2.42
N ASP A 21 9.65 -1.49 1.18
CA ASP A 21 8.82 -1.31 -0.01
C ASP A 21 7.94 -2.53 -0.27
N GLU A 22 8.46 -3.76 -0.08
CA GLU A 22 7.68 -4.99 -0.21
C GLU A 22 6.57 -5.07 0.83
N ALA A 23 6.86 -4.78 2.10
CA ALA A 23 5.87 -4.79 3.17
C ALA A 23 4.75 -3.76 2.89
N LYS A 24 5.12 -2.59 2.37
CA LYS A 24 4.17 -1.55 1.99
C LYS A 24 3.28 -1.98 0.84
N ARG A 25 3.82 -2.65 -0.17
CA ARG A 25 3.04 -3.20 -1.30
C ARG A 25 2.05 -4.26 -0.83
N GLU A 26 2.50 -5.20 0.03
CA GLU A 26 1.64 -6.24 0.58
C GLU A 26 0.48 -5.64 1.37
N ALA A 27 0.75 -4.65 2.22
CA ALA A 27 -0.29 -3.96 2.98
C ALA A 27 -1.30 -3.27 2.05
N THR A 28 -0.82 -2.65 0.97
CA THR A 28 -1.67 -2.00 -0.03
C THR A 28 -2.53 -3.02 -0.77
N GLU A 29 -1.97 -4.18 -1.15
CA GLU A 29 -2.72 -5.24 -1.82
C GLU A 29 -3.78 -5.85 -0.91
N GLN A 30 -3.49 -6.06 0.36
CA GLN A 30 -4.46 -6.54 1.35
C GLN A 30 -5.60 -5.54 1.52
N LEU A 31 -5.30 -4.26 1.59
CA LEU A 31 -6.30 -3.22 1.70
C LEU A 31 -7.18 -3.16 0.43
N ARG A 32 -6.57 -3.30 -0.74
CA ARG A 32 -7.30 -3.35 -2.01
C ARG A 32 -8.28 -4.52 -2.05
N THR A 33 -7.81 -5.70 -1.64
CA THR A 33 -8.65 -6.91 -1.59
C THR A 33 -9.82 -6.74 -0.64
N SER A 34 -9.56 -6.22 0.57
CA SER A 34 -10.61 -5.96 1.56
C SER A 34 -11.64 -4.95 1.07
N CYS A 35 -11.21 -3.88 0.43
CA CYS A 35 -12.11 -2.87 -0.14
C CYS A 35 -12.95 -3.45 -1.27
N ARG A 36 -12.35 -4.28 -2.11
CA ARG A 36 -13.06 -4.95 -3.21
C ARG A 36 -14.14 -5.91 -2.68
N GLU A 37 -13.79 -6.71 -1.68
CA GLU A 37 -14.77 -7.61 -1.03
C GLU A 37 -15.92 -6.84 -0.39
N ALA A 38 -15.63 -5.73 0.28
CA ALA A 38 -16.65 -4.88 0.87
C ALA A 38 -17.58 -4.29 -0.21
N ARG A 39 -17.02 -3.88 -1.33
CA ARG A 39 -17.81 -3.36 -2.46
C ARG A 39 -18.73 -4.43 -3.05
N GLU A 40 -18.22 -5.62 -3.23
CA GLU A 40 -18.99 -6.76 -3.71
C GLU A 40 -20.12 -7.15 -2.74
N ALA A 41 -19.90 -6.96 -1.45
CA ALA A 41 -20.90 -7.19 -0.41
C ALA A 41 -21.95 -6.07 -0.32
N GLY A 42 -21.84 -5.02 -1.14
CA GLY A 42 -22.81 -3.93 -1.18
C GLY A 42 -22.55 -2.79 -0.20
N VAL A 43 -21.37 -2.73 0.41
CA VAL A 43 -21.00 -1.64 1.31
C VAL A 43 -20.76 -0.36 0.49
N SER A 44 -21.29 0.77 0.96
CA SER A 44 -21.14 2.04 0.26
C SER A 44 -19.70 2.53 0.24
N ILE A 45 -19.32 3.26 -0.80
CA ILE A 45 -17.99 3.88 -0.93
C ILE A 45 -17.70 4.82 0.26
N THR A 46 -18.69 5.56 0.71
CA THR A 46 -18.54 6.45 1.87
C THR A 46 -18.14 5.69 3.12
N ARG A 47 -18.74 4.54 3.37
CA ARG A 47 -18.43 3.71 4.53
C ARG A 47 -17.05 3.05 4.38
N ILE A 48 -16.73 2.54 3.20
CA ILE A 48 -15.40 1.96 2.91
C ILE A 48 -14.31 2.99 3.15
N ALA A 49 -14.50 4.21 2.66
CA ALA A 49 -13.56 5.31 2.86
C ALA A 49 -13.35 5.64 4.34
N ALA A 50 -14.43 5.70 5.11
CA ALA A 50 -14.35 5.95 6.55
C ALA A 50 -13.59 4.86 7.30
N GLU A 51 -13.88 3.60 7.01
CA GLU A 51 -13.23 2.45 7.66
C GLU A 51 -11.76 2.30 7.25
N ALA A 52 -11.42 2.63 6.01
CA ALA A 52 -10.06 2.56 5.49
C ALA A 52 -9.23 3.81 5.79
N ASP A 53 -9.81 4.82 6.40
CA ASP A 53 -9.19 6.13 6.64
C ASP A 53 -8.68 6.77 5.34
N LEU A 54 -9.51 6.68 4.31
CA LEU A 54 -9.23 7.24 2.98
C LEU A 54 -10.32 8.22 2.56
N SER A 55 -10.02 9.04 1.57
CA SER A 55 -11.05 9.82 0.87
C SER A 55 -11.81 8.90 -0.09
N ARG A 56 -12.99 9.34 -0.55
CA ARG A 56 -13.74 8.60 -1.58
C ARG A 56 -12.90 8.41 -2.85
N GLN A 57 -12.21 9.46 -3.27
CA GLN A 57 -11.29 9.39 -4.40
C GLN A 57 -10.19 8.36 -4.16
N GLY A 58 -9.63 8.31 -2.95
CA GLY A 58 -8.62 7.33 -2.58
C GLY A 58 -9.12 5.89 -2.71
N VAL A 59 -10.37 5.62 -2.34
CA VAL A 59 -10.99 4.30 -2.50
C VAL A 59 -11.14 3.94 -3.98
N TYR A 60 -11.62 4.88 -4.81
CA TYR A 60 -11.74 4.65 -6.25
C TYR A 60 -10.38 4.38 -6.89
N ASP A 61 -9.36 5.15 -6.51
CA ASP A 61 -8.00 4.95 -7.01
C ASP A 61 -7.46 3.57 -6.62
N LEU A 62 -7.69 3.16 -5.38
CA LEU A 62 -7.26 1.86 -4.86
C LEU A 62 -7.93 0.71 -5.60
N LEU A 63 -9.21 0.84 -5.90
CA LEU A 63 -9.99 -0.19 -6.63
C LEU A 63 -9.73 -0.16 -8.14
N GLY A 64 -9.09 0.88 -8.65
CA GLY A 64 -8.91 1.07 -10.08
C GLY A 64 -10.19 1.47 -10.81
N GLU A 65 -11.18 1.99 -10.08
CA GLU A 65 -12.45 2.45 -10.62
C GLU A 65 -12.45 3.96 -10.80
N ARG A 66 -13.25 4.44 -11.75
CA ARG A 66 -13.46 5.88 -11.91
C ARG A 66 -14.79 6.26 -11.27
N PRO A 67 -14.84 7.37 -10.52
CA PRO A 67 -16.11 7.89 -10.03
C PRO A 67 -16.98 8.30 -11.22
N SER A 68 -18.18 7.79 -11.24
CA SER A 68 -19.15 8.15 -12.27
C SER A 68 -19.82 9.50 -11.96
#